data_d04e3cd96fa8f7cfa4daeff3c66e4cd4
#
_entry.id   d04e3cd96fa8f7cfa4daeff3c66e4cd4
#
_cell.length_a   1.000
_cell.length_b   1.000
_cell.length_c   1.000
_cell.angle_alpha   90.00
_cell.angle_beta   90.00
_cell.angle_gamma   90.00
#
_symmetry.space_group_name_H-M   'P 1'
#
loop_
_entity.id
_entity.type
_entity.pdbx_description
1 polymer ?
#
loop_
_entity_poly.entity_id
_entity_poly.type
_entity_poly.pdbx_seq_one_letter_code
_entity_poly.pdbx_strand_id
1 'polypeptide(L)'
;MVAPAVRLLAALAPVALLVAAPPLTGCGGAAAPDAHVCAGAGVCGAGYCVAGRCRPADALPSPIDARRVLLPPADLAVLAEHGGDGVPDAVALGREGGGDVVLLLRFAPDFGAGAEIASAFVVLEPTPGAPPAERAVPLEVARILEPWHSNTATWGRQPRLSLPEAAAVVRRRPATPLRIDVTPLVRDWARRRKDDHGIAILAPGSDAVGAAYSMGISQGVGPLLEVYVR
;
A
#
# COMPACT_ATOMS: atom_id res chain seq x y z
N MET A 1 -43.76 38.13 46.89
CA MET A 1 -44.95 37.32 46.54
C MET A 1 -45.20 37.55 45.05
N VAL A 2 -44.80 36.62 44.21
CA VAL A 2 -44.98 36.68 42.75
C VAL A 2 -45.62 35.38 42.33
N ALA A 3 -46.78 35.44 41.71
CA ALA A 3 -47.56 34.31 41.25
C ALA A 3 -47.00 33.72 39.92
N PRO A 4 -47.07 32.41 39.69
CA PRO A 4 -46.65 31.81 38.42
C PRO A 4 -47.74 31.83 37.35
N ALA A 5 -47.40 32.23 36.14
CA ALA A 5 -48.25 32.18 34.97
C ALA A 5 -48.26 30.76 34.37
N VAL A 6 -49.41 30.18 34.20
CA VAL A 6 -49.68 28.92 33.53
C VAL A 6 -49.69 29.19 31.99
N ARG A 7 -48.85 28.54 31.24
CA ARG A 7 -48.90 28.51 29.76
C ARG A 7 -49.51 27.19 29.28
N LEU A 8 -50.66 27.31 28.63
CA LEU A 8 -51.28 26.24 27.85
C LEU A 8 -50.44 25.95 26.60
N LEU A 9 -50.00 24.70 26.43
CA LEU A 9 -49.43 24.20 25.20
C LEU A 9 -50.49 23.48 24.38
N ALA A 10 -50.80 24.04 23.20
CA ALA A 10 -51.66 23.41 22.21
C ALA A 10 -50.85 22.36 21.44
N ALA A 11 -51.30 21.12 21.44
CA ALA A 11 -50.74 20.01 20.69
C ALA A 11 -51.24 20.04 19.24
N LEU A 12 -50.36 20.26 18.30
CA LEU A 12 -50.58 20.09 16.86
C LEU A 12 -50.10 18.67 16.47
N ALA A 13 -51.03 17.81 16.03
CA ALA A 13 -50.75 16.50 15.51
C ALA A 13 -50.21 16.62 14.05
N PRO A 14 -49.12 15.94 13.68
CA PRO A 14 -48.69 15.88 12.31
C PRO A 14 -49.49 14.82 11.52
N VAL A 15 -50.07 15.24 10.39
CA VAL A 15 -50.68 14.38 9.36
C VAL A 15 -49.54 13.73 8.61
N ALA A 16 -49.35 12.42 8.71
CA ALA A 16 -48.41 11.65 7.95
C ALA A 16 -48.95 11.40 6.52
N LEU A 17 -48.38 12.07 5.53
CA LEU A 17 -48.61 11.78 4.13
C LEU A 17 -47.76 10.57 3.74
N LEU A 18 -48.41 9.41 3.56
CA LEU A 18 -47.78 8.23 2.96
C LEU A 18 -47.58 8.48 1.44
N VAL A 19 -46.37 8.82 1.02
CA VAL A 19 -45.95 8.80 -0.39
C VAL A 19 -45.49 7.40 -0.73
N ALA A 20 -46.29 6.66 -1.49
CA ALA A 20 -45.88 5.38 -2.05
C ALA A 20 -44.82 5.63 -3.15
N ALA A 21 -43.58 5.22 -2.90
CA ALA A 21 -42.52 5.24 -3.90
C ALA A 21 -42.70 4.01 -4.85
N PRO A 22 -42.58 4.20 -6.17
CA PRO A 22 -42.59 3.07 -7.12
C PRO A 22 -41.31 2.24 -6.95
N PRO A 23 -41.39 0.91 -7.18
CA PRO A 23 -40.20 0.06 -7.16
C PRO A 23 -39.30 0.43 -8.35
N LEU A 24 -38.14 0.99 -8.09
CA LEU A 24 -37.06 1.11 -9.06
C LEU A 24 -36.52 -0.29 -9.34
N THR A 25 -37.03 -0.92 -10.42
CA THR A 25 -36.36 -2.05 -11.06
C THR A 25 -35.03 -1.53 -11.64
N GLY A 26 -33.99 -1.48 -10.80
CA GLY A 26 -32.64 -1.22 -11.24
C GLY A 26 -32.18 -2.39 -12.10
N CYS A 27 -31.93 -2.16 -13.39
CA CYS A 27 -31.12 -3.03 -14.21
C CYS A 27 -29.80 -3.28 -13.49
N GLY A 28 -29.58 -4.50 -12.99
CA GLY A 28 -28.32 -4.94 -12.43
C GLY A 28 -27.27 -5.00 -13.54
N GLY A 29 -26.69 -3.86 -13.86
CA GLY A 29 -25.43 -3.82 -14.56
C GLY A 29 -24.40 -4.42 -13.60
N ALA A 30 -23.78 -5.53 -13.98
CA ALA A 30 -22.63 -6.06 -13.26
C ALA A 30 -21.59 -4.92 -13.18
N ALA A 31 -21.43 -4.32 -11.99
CA ALA A 31 -20.42 -3.33 -11.77
C ALA A 31 -19.07 -3.98 -12.10
N ALA A 32 -18.32 -3.34 -12.98
CA ALA A 32 -16.99 -3.81 -13.32
C ALA A 32 -16.18 -3.99 -12.04
N PRO A 33 -15.43 -5.10 -11.87
CA PRO A 33 -14.70 -5.41 -10.66
C PRO A 33 -13.63 -4.37 -10.28
N ASP A 34 -13.35 -3.42 -11.16
CA ASP A 34 -12.34 -2.38 -11.00
C ASP A 34 -12.72 -1.23 -10.06
N ALA A 35 -13.95 -1.16 -9.58
CA ALA A 35 -14.47 -0.02 -8.80
C ALA A 35 -14.32 -0.19 -7.27
N HIS A 36 -13.93 -1.37 -6.77
CA HIS A 36 -13.86 -1.60 -5.34
C HIS A 36 -12.49 -1.28 -4.78
N VAL A 37 -12.46 -0.29 -3.90
CA VAL A 37 -11.30 -0.01 -3.04
C VAL A 37 -11.14 -1.21 -2.10
N CYS A 38 -9.95 -1.78 -2.07
CA CYS A 38 -9.64 -2.92 -1.23
C CYS A 38 -8.49 -2.59 -0.27
N ALA A 39 -8.60 -3.13 0.92
CA ALA A 39 -7.53 -3.11 1.90
C ALA A 39 -6.86 -4.50 2.01
N GLY A 40 -6.75 -5.29 0.92
CA GLY A 40 -6.02 -6.59 0.80
C GLY A 40 -6.85 -7.74 0.21
N ALA A 41 -6.28 -8.95 0.12
CA ALA A 41 -6.74 -10.05 -0.74
C ALA A 41 -8.16 -10.59 -0.50
N GLY A 42 -8.66 -10.65 0.71
CA GLY A 42 -9.97 -11.28 0.98
C GLY A 42 -11.20 -10.44 0.61
N VAL A 43 -11.03 -9.18 0.19
CA VAL A 43 -12.14 -8.28 -0.15
C VAL A 43 -12.48 -8.31 -1.64
N CYS A 44 -11.58 -8.84 -2.45
CA CYS A 44 -11.71 -8.84 -3.91
C CYS A 44 -12.35 -10.12 -4.48
N GLY A 45 -13.01 -10.94 -3.67
CA GLY A 45 -13.53 -12.24 -4.13
C GLY A 45 -12.41 -13.11 -4.69
N ALA A 46 -12.53 -13.51 -5.97
CA ALA A 46 -11.51 -14.30 -6.67
C ALA A 46 -10.31 -13.47 -7.17
N GLY A 47 -10.29 -12.15 -6.94
CA GLY A 47 -9.25 -11.25 -7.42
C GLY A 47 -8.18 -10.92 -6.38
N TYR A 48 -7.28 -10.00 -6.75
CA TYR A 48 -6.19 -9.49 -5.91
C TYR A 48 -6.41 -8.02 -5.56
N CYS A 49 -6.01 -7.64 -4.35
CA CYS A 49 -5.89 -6.24 -3.98
C CYS A 49 -4.49 -5.73 -4.38
N VAL A 50 -4.43 -4.81 -5.33
CA VAL A 50 -3.19 -4.20 -5.81
C VAL A 50 -3.34 -2.69 -5.67
N ALA A 51 -2.44 -2.06 -4.94
CA ALA A 51 -2.45 -0.61 -4.70
C ALA A 51 -3.83 -0.07 -4.27
N GLY A 52 -4.51 -0.77 -3.36
CA GLY A 52 -5.83 -0.36 -2.85
C GLY A 52 -7.00 -0.58 -3.82
N ARG A 53 -6.79 -1.25 -4.95
CA ARG A 53 -7.85 -1.57 -5.93
C ARG A 53 -7.95 -3.06 -6.18
N CYS A 54 -9.19 -3.57 -6.28
CA CYS A 54 -9.41 -4.94 -6.71
C CYS A 54 -9.04 -5.12 -8.17
N ARG A 55 -8.23 -6.13 -8.45
CA ARG A 55 -7.91 -6.62 -9.79
C ARG A 55 -8.41 -8.05 -9.93
N PRO A 56 -9.00 -8.43 -11.05
CA PRO A 56 -9.37 -9.82 -11.30
C PRO A 56 -8.14 -10.73 -11.31
N ALA A 57 -8.32 -12.01 -11.02
CA ALA A 57 -7.22 -12.97 -10.94
C ALA A 57 -6.43 -13.11 -12.26
N ASP A 58 -7.11 -12.90 -13.39
CA ASP A 58 -6.55 -12.91 -14.74
C ASP A 58 -5.83 -11.60 -15.12
N ALA A 59 -5.92 -10.56 -14.28
CA ALA A 59 -5.16 -9.31 -14.51
C ALA A 59 -3.65 -9.47 -14.25
N LEU A 60 -3.22 -10.52 -13.54
CA LEU A 60 -1.82 -10.90 -13.51
C LEU A 60 -1.47 -11.65 -14.79
N PRO A 61 -0.35 -11.34 -15.46
CA PRO A 61 0.06 -12.07 -16.64
C PRO A 61 0.13 -13.57 -16.38
N SER A 62 -0.38 -14.36 -17.31
CA SER A 62 -0.21 -15.81 -17.25
C SER A 62 1.28 -16.18 -17.33
N PRO A 63 1.73 -17.22 -16.62
CA PRO A 63 3.08 -17.76 -16.80
C PRO A 63 3.38 -18.19 -18.25
N ILE A 64 2.35 -18.45 -19.05
CA ILE A 64 2.49 -18.75 -20.47
C ILE A 64 2.85 -17.49 -21.29
N ASP A 65 2.35 -16.32 -20.85
CA ASP A 65 2.51 -15.05 -21.57
C ASP A 65 3.63 -14.18 -21.01
N ALA A 66 4.13 -14.49 -19.82
CA ALA A 66 5.17 -13.69 -19.19
C ALA A 66 6.04 -14.52 -18.23
N ARG A 67 7.34 -14.31 -18.27
CA ARG A 67 8.27 -14.89 -17.31
C ARG A 67 8.23 -14.09 -16.01
N ARG A 68 7.96 -14.76 -14.91
CA ARG A 68 8.04 -14.18 -13.56
C ARG A 68 9.48 -14.13 -13.08
N VAL A 69 9.93 -12.97 -12.63
CA VAL A 69 11.26 -12.72 -12.05
C VAL A 69 11.06 -12.18 -10.65
N LEU A 70 11.78 -12.73 -9.68
CA LEU A 70 11.80 -12.27 -8.29
C LEU A 70 13.19 -11.74 -7.98
N LEU A 71 13.27 -10.50 -7.55
CA LEU A 71 14.53 -9.81 -7.27
C LEU A 71 14.53 -9.35 -5.80
N PRO A 72 15.47 -9.80 -4.97
CA PRO A 72 15.70 -9.17 -3.68
C PRO A 72 16.28 -7.77 -3.88
N PRO A 73 16.13 -6.86 -2.92
CA PRO A 73 16.80 -5.58 -2.98
C PRO A 73 18.32 -5.76 -2.93
N ALA A 74 19.03 -5.01 -3.79
CA ALA A 74 20.49 -4.90 -3.77
C ALA A 74 20.96 -4.02 -2.60
N ASP A 75 20.10 -3.10 -2.14
CA ASP A 75 20.32 -2.28 -0.95
C ASP A 75 18.97 -2.00 -0.26
N LEU A 76 18.97 -1.99 1.07
CA LEU A 76 17.78 -1.79 1.89
C LEU A 76 18.16 -0.98 3.12
N ALA A 77 17.36 0.04 3.45
CA ALA A 77 17.47 0.78 4.71
C ALA A 77 16.07 1.02 5.29
N VAL A 78 15.99 0.95 6.60
CA VAL A 78 14.83 1.39 7.38
C VAL A 78 15.24 2.64 8.12
N LEU A 79 14.58 3.75 7.83
CA LEU A 79 14.82 5.03 8.49
C LEU A 79 13.66 5.27 9.44
N ALA A 80 13.97 5.37 10.73
CA ALA A 80 12.99 5.63 11.77
C ALA A 80 13.34 6.93 12.50
N GLU A 81 12.34 7.79 12.71
CA GLU A 81 12.52 9.08 13.40
C GLU A 81 13.01 8.88 14.83
N HIS A 82 12.55 7.83 15.50
CA HIS A 82 12.90 7.46 16.87
C HIS A 82 13.42 6.03 16.95
N GLY A 83 14.25 5.62 16.01
CA GLY A 83 14.77 4.25 15.91
C GLY A 83 16.27 4.17 15.99
N GLY A 84 16.79 2.95 16.13
CA GLY A 84 18.20 2.64 16.01
C GLY A 84 18.66 2.55 14.56
N ASP A 85 19.96 2.67 14.32
CA ASP A 85 20.56 2.45 13.01
C ASP A 85 20.56 0.96 12.67
N GLY A 86 20.27 0.64 11.41
CA GLY A 86 20.34 -0.72 10.86
C GLY A 86 19.01 -1.21 10.30
N VAL A 87 19.05 -2.43 9.74
CA VAL A 87 17.86 -3.09 9.20
C VAL A 87 17.34 -4.07 10.25
N PRO A 88 16.18 -3.83 10.85
CA PRO A 88 15.57 -4.77 11.79
C PRO A 88 15.06 -6.02 11.04
N ASP A 89 14.82 -7.12 11.76
CA ASP A 89 14.22 -8.33 11.18
C ASP A 89 12.79 -8.10 10.68
N ALA A 90 12.09 -7.13 11.28
CA ALA A 90 10.75 -6.72 10.90
C ALA A 90 10.56 -5.22 11.08
N VAL A 91 9.71 -4.61 10.27
CA VAL A 91 9.36 -3.20 10.35
C VAL A 91 7.84 -3.03 10.32
N ALA A 92 7.31 -2.22 11.22
CA ALA A 92 5.93 -1.75 11.16
C ALA A 92 5.86 -0.52 10.27
N LEU A 93 5.14 -0.63 9.13
CA LEU A 93 4.95 0.52 8.25
C LEU A 93 3.90 1.46 8.83
N GLY A 94 4.22 2.75 8.91
CA GLY A 94 3.41 3.75 9.59
C GLY A 94 4.23 4.45 10.64
N ARG A 95 3.70 4.54 11.83
CA ARG A 95 4.38 5.14 12.99
C ARG A 95 4.86 4.04 13.92
N GLU A 96 6.13 4.05 14.28
CA GLU A 96 6.71 3.10 15.23
C GLU A 96 7.49 3.85 16.32
N GLY A 97 7.28 3.46 17.59
CA GLY A 97 7.95 4.13 18.70
C GLY A 97 7.60 5.62 18.84
N GLY A 98 6.49 6.09 18.24
CA GLY A 98 6.07 7.49 18.23
C GLY A 98 6.63 8.32 17.07
N GLY A 99 7.48 7.75 16.21
CA GLY A 99 8.07 8.40 15.03
C GLY A 99 7.68 7.75 13.71
N ASP A 100 7.88 8.48 12.63
CA ASP A 100 7.60 8.00 11.28
C ASP A 100 8.69 7.01 10.81
N VAL A 101 8.29 6.09 9.92
CA VAL A 101 9.19 5.09 9.33
C VAL A 101 9.16 5.20 7.81
N VAL A 102 10.35 5.17 7.20
CA VAL A 102 10.54 5.13 5.75
C VAL A 102 11.38 3.92 5.40
N LEU A 103 10.88 3.10 4.47
CA LEU A 103 11.59 1.96 3.93
C LEU A 103 12.19 2.33 2.57
N LEU A 104 13.52 2.30 2.47
CA LEU A 104 14.25 2.51 1.21
C LEU A 104 14.64 1.17 0.60
N LEU A 105 14.35 0.99 -0.68
CA LEU A 105 14.64 -0.22 -1.43
C LEU A 105 15.32 0.13 -2.76
N ARG A 106 16.48 -0.44 -3.04
CA ARG A 106 17.13 -0.36 -4.33
C ARG A 106 17.27 -1.76 -4.89
N PHE A 107 16.76 -1.95 -6.10
CA PHE A 107 16.88 -3.19 -6.83
C PHE A 107 17.93 -3.03 -7.93
N ALA A 108 18.51 -4.14 -8.38
CA ALA A 108 19.44 -4.16 -9.50
C ALA A 108 18.86 -5.05 -10.63
N PRO A 109 17.81 -4.56 -11.33
CA PRO A 109 17.14 -5.37 -12.32
C PRO A 109 17.99 -5.52 -13.57
N ASP A 110 18.16 -6.76 -14.03
CA ASP A 110 18.65 -7.08 -15.36
C ASP A 110 17.63 -7.94 -16.11
N PHE A 111 16.80 -7.28 -16.89
CA PHE A 111 15.76 -7.94 -17.66
C PHE A 111 16.21 -8.35 -19.06
N GLY A 112 17.43 -7.97 -19.46
CA GLY A 112 17.92 -8.11 -20.83
C GLY A 112 17.51 -6.96 -21.77
N ALA A 113 18.15 -6.88 -22.91
CA ALA A 113 17.85 -5.86 -23.90
C ALA A 113 16.48 -6.13 -24.55
N GLY A 114 15.64 -5.11 -24.64
CA GLY A 114 14.33 -5.21 -25.28
C GLY A 114 13.23 -5.88 -24.47
N ALA A 115 13.47 -6.20 -23.20
CA ALA A 115 12.46 -6.78 -22.32
C ALA A 115 11.25 -5.85 -22.17
N GLU A 116 10.06 -6.39 -22.38
CA GLU A 116 8.80 -5.70 -22.14
C GLU A 116 8.31 -6.04 -20.72
N ILE A 117 8.13 -5.01 -19.88
CA ILE A 117 7.60 -5.19 -18.54
C ILE A 117 6.06 -5.17 -18.60
N ALA A 118 5.46 -6.34 -18.46
CA ALA A 118 4.00 -6.48 -18.44
C ALA A 118 3.43 -5.91 -17.12
N SER A 119 3.97 -6.34 -15.97
CA SER A 119 3.64 -5.81 -14.65
C SER A 119 4.79 -5.99 -13.66
N ALA A 120 4.81 -5.16 -12.60
CA ALA A 120 5.80 -5.23 -11.53
C ALA A 120 5.19 -4.81 -10.19
N PHE A 121 5.56 -5.53 -9.13
CA PHE A 121 5.05 -5.30 -7.78
C PHE A 121 6.19 -5.34 -6.76
N VAL A 122 6.17 -4.41 -5.82
CA VAL A 122 6.89 -4.61 -4.57
C VAL A 122 6.05 -5.53 -3.70
N VAL A 123 6.65 -6.59 -3.22
CA VAL A 123 6.00 -7.60 -2.38
C VAL A 123 6.62 -7.54 -0.98
N LEU A 124 5.79 -7.35 0.03
CA LEU A 124 6.18 -7.34 1.42
C LEU A 124 5.46 -8.49 2.14
N GLU A 125 6.24 -9.38 2.76
CA GLU A 125 5.72 -10.51 3.52
C GLU A 125 5.35 -10.09 4.94
N PRO A 126 4.12 -10.35 5.41
CA PRO A 126 3.75 -10.07 6.79
C PRO A 126 4.62 -10.87 7.75
N THR A 127 5.03 -10.25 8.85
CA THR A 127 5.78 -10.95 9.90
C THR A 127 4.88 -11.95 10.63
N PRO A 128 5.22 -13.25 10.65
CA PRO A 128 4.42 -14.24 11.34
C PRO A 128 4.33 -13.94 12.85
N GLY A 129 3.12 -14.03 13.40
CA GLY A 129 2.91 -13.82 14.83
C GLY A 129 3.00 -12.35 15.31
N ALA A 130 3.23 -11.40 14.40
CA ALA A 130 3.24 -10.00 14.76
C ALA A 130 1.86 -9.54 15.27
N PRO A 131 1.81 -8.60 16.22
CA PRO A 131 0.55 -8.04 16.68
C PRO A 131 -0.19 -7.36 15.52
N PRO A 132 -1.53 -7.33 15.55
CA PRO A 132 -2.28 -6.61 14.55
C PRO A 132 -1.97 -5.11 14.63
N ALA A 133 -1.96 -4.44 13.48
CA ALA A 133 -1.90 -2.99 13.44
C ALA A 133 -3.09 -2.35 14.18
N GLU A 134 -2.90 -1.15 14.68
CA GLU A 134 -3.97 -0.39 15.32
C GLU A 134 -5.12 -0.13 14.36
N ARG A 135 -4.79 0.24 13.13
CA ARG A 135 -5.74 0.47 12.03
C ARG A 135 -5.09 0.22 10.67
N ALA A 136 -5.87 0.30 9.62
CA ALA A 136 -5.32 0.29 8.25
C ALA A 136 -4.53 1.59 8.01
N VAL A 137 -3.35 1.46 7.39
CA VAL A 137 -2.43 2.57 7.13
C VAL A 137 -2.27 2.76 5.63
N PRO A 138 -2.55 3.96 5.09
CA PRO A 138 -2.22 4.27 3.70
C PRO A 138 -0.72 4.35 3.53
N LEU A 139 -0.21 3.82 2.43
CA LEU A 139 1.19 3.89 2.02
C LEU A 139 1.30 4.63 0.71
N GLU A 140 2.41 5.32 0.56
CA GLU A 140 2.84 5.93 -0.69
C GLU A 140 4.19 5.37 -1.10
N VAL A 141 4.42 5.28 -2.41
CA VAL A 141 5.70 4.90 -2.99
C VAL A 141 6.21 6.05 -3.84
N ALA A 142 7.39 6.52 -3.51
CA ALA A 142 8.08 7.58 -4.22
C ALA A 142 9.39 7.05 -4.83
N ARG A 143 9.83 7.63 -5.94
CA ARG A 143 11.14 7.36 -6.52
C ARG A 143 12.22 8.09 -5.73
N ILE A 144 13.36 7.44 -5.54
CA ILE A 144 14.55 8.08 -4.99
C ILE A 144 15.28 8.78 -6.13
N LEU A 145 15.59 10.08 -5.93
CA LEU A 145 16.13 10.96 -6.99
C LEU A 145 17.65 11.10 -6.97
N GLU A 146 18.32 10.51 -5.98
CA GLU A 146 19.78 10.61 -5.84
C GLU A 146 20.38 9.33 -5.25
N PRO A 147 21.67 9.06 -5.50
CA PRO A 147 22.34 7.90 -4.96
C PRO A 147 22.32 7.87 -3.44
N TRP A 148 22.15 6.69 -2.87
CA TRP A 148 22.18 6.44 -1.43
C TRP A 148 22.75 5.04 -1.13
N HIS A 149 23.14 4.82 0.12
CA HIS A 149 23.58 3.53 0.63
C HIS A 149 23.01 3.30 2.03
N SER A 150 22.69 2.06 2.36
CA SER A 150 22.11 1.69 3.66
C SER A 150 22.98 2.07 4.86
N ASN A 151 24.30 2.04 4.69
CA ASN A 151 25.25 2.40 5.74
C ASN A 151 25.42 3.91 5.96
N THR A 152 24.84 4.77 5.13
CA THR A 152 24.95 6.23 5.22
C THR A 152 23.61 6.95 5.29
N ALA A 153 22.54 6.29 4.89
CA ALA A 153 21.19 6.82 5.00
C ALA A 153 20.71 6.76 6.45
N THR A 154 20.27 7.89 6.98
CA THR A 154 19.72 8.03 8.33
C THR A 154 18.46 8.87 8.26
N TRP A 155 17.66 8.92 9.34
CA TRP A 155 16.49 9.79 9.38
C TRP A 155 16.83 11.26 9.08
N GLY A 156 17.89 11.79 9.63
CA GLY A 156 18.35 13.17 9.38
C GLY A 156 19.06 13.37 8.03
N ARG A 157 19.33 12.28 7.29
CA ARG A 157 20.03 12.30 5.99
C ARG A 157 19.33 11.37 5.02
N GLN A 158 18.08 11.69 4.72
CA GLN A 158 17.27 10.97 3.73
C GLN A 158 17.63 11.44 2.31
N PRO A 159 17.62 10.53 1.33
CA PRO A 159 17.72 10.93 -0.07
C PRO A 159 16.47 11.71 -0.50
N ARG A 160 16.62 12.58 -1.50
CA ARG A 160 15.48 13.29 -2.09
C ARG A 160 14.52 12.33 -2.77
N LEU A 161 13.23 12.56 -2.58
CA LEU A 161 12.15 11.75 -3.14
C LEU A 161 11.37 12.55 -4.21
N SER A 162 10.80 11.83 -5.17
CA SER A 162 9.77 12.37 -6.06
C SER A 162 8.45 12.59 -5.32
N LEU A 163 7.48 13.15 -6.01
CA LEU A 163 6.08 13.00 -5.62
C LEU A 163 5.70 11.51 -5.66
N PRO A 164 4.70 11.08 -4.85
CA PRO A 164 4.23 9.70 -4.87
C PRO A 164 3.79 9.25 -6.26
N GLU A 165 4.26 8.08 -6.69
CA GLU A 165 3.97 7.49 -8.00
C GLU A 165 3.11 6.22 -7.88
N ALA A 166 3.01 5.65 -6.69
CA ALA A 166 2.14 4.52 -6.38
C ALA A 166 1.61 4.62 -4.95
N ALA A 167 0.52 3.92 -4.66
CA ALA A 167 -0.08 3.88 -3.33
C ALA A 167 -0.60 2.48 -3.00
N ALA A 168 -0.69 2.18 -1.71
CA ALA A 168 -1.26 0.96 -1.18
C ALA A 168 -1.93 1.22 0.18
N VAL A 169 -2.63 0.23 0.70
CA VAL A 169 -3.16 0.27 2.06
C VAL A 169 -2.72 -0.99 2.81
N VAL A 170 -2.02 -0.78 3.92
CA VAL A 170 -1.68 -1.85 4.86
C VAL A 170 -2.92 -2.20 5.65
N ARG A 171 -3.28 -3.46 5.68
CA ARG A 171 -4.37 -3.96 6.51
C ARG A 171 -3.96 -4.05 7.97
N ARG A 172 -4.96 -3.98 8.82
CA ARG A 172 -4.80 -4.23 10.25
C ARG A 172 -4.26 -5.64 10.56
N ARG A 173 -4.69 -6.66 9.81
CA ARG A 173 -4.23 -8.05 9.93
C ARG A 173 -3.95 -8.61 8.55
N PRO A 174 -2.78 -8.37 7.99
CA PRO A 174 -2.45 -8.93 6.69
C PRO A 174 -2.25 -10.44 6.82
N ALA A 175 -3.08 -11.20 6.09
CA ALA A 175 -2.96 -12.66 6.02
C ALA A 175 -2.17 -13.11 4.78
N THR A 176 -1.87 -12.19 3.89
CA THR A 176 -1.19 -12.43 2.60
C THR A 176 -0.20 -11.32 2.34
N PRO A 177 0.81 -11.57 1.50
CA PRO A 177 1.76 -10.55 1.09
C PRO A 177 1.07 -9.30 0.55
N LEU A 178 1.58 -8.13 0.94
CA LEU A 178 1.18 -6.87 0.35
C LEU A 178 1.88 -6.73 -1.01
N ARG A 179 1.10 -6.51 -2.07
CA ARG A 179 1.62 -6.19 -3.40
C ARG A 179 1.31 -4.75 -3.75
N ILE A 180 2.35 -3.97 -4.01
CA ILE A 180 2.23 -2.56 -4.42
C ILE A 180 2.61 -2.51 -5.91
N ASP A 181 1.69 -2.08 -6.75
CA ASP A 181 1.94 -1.95 -8.19
C ASP A 181 2.92 -0.81 -8.46
N VAL A 182 4.10 -1.16 -8.94
CA VAL A 182 5.18 -0.25 -9.33
C VAL A 182 5.52 -0.39 -10.82
N THR A 183 4.61 -0.94 -11.60
CA THR A 183 4.80 -1.17 -13.04
C THR A 183 5.30 0.06 -13.79
N PRO A 184 4.74 1.27 -13.61
CA PRO A 184 5.24 2.47 -14.29
C PRO A 184 6.70 2.78 -13.95
N LEU A 185 7.06 2.66 -12.66
CA LEU A 185 8.42 2.88 -12.18
C LEU A 185 9.42 1.91 -12.83
N VAL A 186 9.10 0.60 -12.80
CA VAL A 186 9.97 -0.44 -13.33
C VAL A 186 10.12 -0.35 -14.86
N ARG A 187 9.06 0.07 -15.57
CA ARG A 187 9.14 0.37 -17.01
C ARG A 187 10.11 1.52 -17.30
N ASP A 188 10.08 2.55 -16.47
CA ASP A 188 11.03 3.67 -16.59
C ASP A 188 12.47 3.24 -16.30
N TRP A 189 12.70 2.39 -15.29
CA TRP A 189 14.02 1.83 -15.00
C TRP A 189 14.55 0.98 -16.14
N ALA A 190 13.71 0.13 -16.75
CA ALA A 190 14.10 -0.66 -17.90
C ALA A 190 14.59 0.20 -19.09
N ARG A 191 14.06 1.43 -19.23
CA ARG A 191 14.43 2.40 -20.26
C ARG A 191 15.64 3.26 -19.88
N ARG A 192 15.79 3.62 -18.59
CA ARG A 192 16.75 4.60 -18.08
C ARG A 192 17.55 4.05 -16.89
N ARG A 193 18.29 2.97 -17.09
CA ARG A 193 19.03 2.27 -16.02
C ARG A 193 19.98 3.15 -15.18
N LYS A 194 20.46 4.27 -15.73
CA LYS A 194 21.42 5.15 -15.05
C LYS A 194 20.80 6.02 -13.95
N ASP A 195 19.48 6.19 -13.98
CA ASP A 195 18.76 7.08 -13.07
C ASP A 195 17.93 6.29 -12.03
N ASP A 196 18.19 4.99 -11.91
CA ASP A 196 17.54 4.13 -10.92
C ASP A 196 18.32 4.20 -9.60
N HIS A 197 17.74 4.91 -8.64
CA HIS A 197 18.23 4.95 -7.26
C HIS A 197 17.29 4.21 -6.31
N GLY A 198 16.23 3.56 -6.82
CA GLY A 198 15.27 2.79 -6.05
C GLY A 198 14.03 3.57 -5.66
N ILE A 199 13.33 3.04 -4.67
CA ILE A 199 12.06 3.57 -4.16
C ILE A 199 12.08 3.74 -2.66
N ALA A 200 11.26 4.67 -2.18
CA ALA A 200 10.89 4.83 -0.78
C ALA A 200 9.43 4.44 -0.58
N ILE A 201 9.15 3.68 0.47
CA ILE A 201 7.80 3.38 0.94
C ILE A 201 7.60 4.12 2.26
N LEU A 202 6.57 4.93 2.32
CA LEU A 202 6.26 5.81 3.44
C LEU A 202 4.75 5.84 3.72
N ALA A 203 4.37 6.25 4.93
CA ALA A 203 2.98 6.38 5.36
C ALA A 203 2.72 7.82 5.84
N PRO A 204 2.66 8.79 4.91
CA PRO A 204 2.59 10.20 5.27
C PRO A 204 1.32 10.52 6.05
N GLY A 205 1.49 11.28 7.13
CA GLY A 205 0.40 11.71 7.99
C GLY A 205 -0.29 10.57 8.77
N SER A 206 0.28 9.35 8.76
CA SER A 206 -0.22 8.28 9.60
C SER A 206 0.21 8.53 11.05
N ASP A 207 -0.76 8.50 11.97
CA ASP A 207 -0.55 8.57 13.41
C ASP A 207 -0.68 7.18 14.07
N ALA A 208 -0.75 6.12 13.28
CA ALA A 208 -0.98 4.75 13.73
C ALA A 208 0.19 3.82 13.40
N VAL A 209 0.43 2.86 14.28
CA VAL A 209 1.31 1.74 14.03
C VAL A 209 0.67 0.82 13.01
N GLY A 210 1.35 0.60 11.89
CA GLY A 210 0.92 -0.30 10.84
C GLY A 210 1.20 -1.76 11.15
N ALA A 211 0.87 -2.65 10.21
CA ALA A 211 1.27 -4.04 10.32
C ALA A 211 2.77 -4.20 10.08
N ALA A 212 3.36 -5.18 10.76
CA ALA A 212 4.77 -5.48 10.61
C ALA A 212 5.03 -6.40 9.40
N TYR A 213 6.10 -6.10 8.68
CA TYR A 213 6.60 -6.87 7.54
C TYR A 213 8.03 -7.30 7.78
N SER A 214 8.35 -8.52 7.32
CA SER A 214 9.68 -9.11 7.47
C SER A 214 10.71 -8.42 6.56
N MET A 215 11.91 -8.16 7.11
CA MET A 215 13.04 -7.55 6.39
C MET A 215 14.21 -8.53 6.22
N GLY A 216 14.06 -9.79 6.63
CA GLY A 216 15.09 -10.81 6.66
C GLY A 216 15.53 -11.30 5.27
N ILE A 217 16.24 -10.48 4.50
CA ILE A 217 16.74 -10.81 3.16
C ILE A 217 17.61 -12.07 3.17
N SER A 218 18.44 -12.21 4.17
CA SER A 218 19.31 -13.40 4.36
C SER A 218 18.53 -14.71 4.57
N GLN A 219 17.29 -14.59 5.02
CA GLN A 219 16.38 -15.73 5.24
C GLN A 219 15.40 -15.95 4.09
N GLY A 220 15.47 -15.14 3.04
CA GLY A 220 14.56 -15.19 1.89
C GLY A 220 13.14 -14.74 2.17
N VAL A 221 12.92 -14.03 3.27
CA VAL A 221 11.59 -13.53 3.71
C VAL A 221 11.49 -12.01 3.76
N GLY A 222 12.37 -11.31 3.07
CA GLY A 222 12.38 -9.85 2.99
C GLY A 222 11.55 -9.30 1.82
N PRO A 223 11.60 -7.98 1.61
CA PRO A 223 11.01 -7.33 0.45
C PRO A 223 11.51 -7.91 -0.87
N LEU A 224 10.62 -8.06 -1.84
CA LEU A 224 10.95 -8.53 -3.18
C LEU A 224 10.37 -7.60 -4.24
N LEU A 225 11.05 -7.48 -5.37
CA LEU A 225 10.47 -6.96 -6.60
C LEU A 225 10.05 -8.14 -7.48
N GLU A 226 8.74 -8.31 -7.65
CA GLU A 226 8.13 -9.31 -8.51
C GLU A 226 7.82 -8.68 -9.86
N VAL A 227 8.43 -9.17 -10.94
CA VAL A 227 8.31 -8.61 -12.29
C VAL A 227 7.87 -9.68 -13.27
N TYR A 228 6.92 -9.31 -14.11
CA TYR A 228 6.44 -10.13 -15.22
C TYR A 228 6.99 -9.55 -16.53
N VAL A 229 7.83 -10.31 -17.21
CA VAL A 229 8.60 -9.90 -18.41
C VAL A 229 8.14 -10.73 -19.60
N ARG A 230 7.89 -10.07 -20.74
CA ARG A 230 7.60 -10.67 -22.05
C ARG A 230 8.79 -10.60 -22.98
#